data_62e44d0b65eb0762bcc279c56e1c19ab
#
_entry.id   62e44d0b65eb0762bcc279c56e1c19ab
#
_cell.length_a   1.000
_cell.length_b   1.000
_cell.length_c   1.000
_cell.angle_alpha   90.00
_cell.angle_beta   90.00
_cell.angle_gamma   90.00
#
_symmetry.space_group_name_H-M   'P 1'
#
loop_
_entity.id
_entity.type
_entity.pdbx_description
1 polymer ?
#
loop_
_entity_poly.entity_id
_entity_poly.type
_entity_poly.pdbx_seq_one_letter_code
_entity_poly.pdbx_strand_id
1 'polypeptide(L)'
;MKENQKQHQVFIEGAGLSFTISENDTILGGILRSGVGIPYECNAGGCGSCKYTLIEGDVVDDFEGSAGLRSSDKRKNKHLACVSRPQSNCVIQINPDAQYAAKTHPKRVNATLQSVEKLTHDLWEFYFQSDHSARFLPGQYAKLGLPGVAGPRSYSMCNNANNDGRWGFQ
;
A
#
# COMPACT_ATOMS: atom_id res chain seq x y z
N MET A 1 23.30 1.43 2.00
CA MET A 1 23.31 1.40 0.52
C MET A 1 21.89 1.64 0.04
N LYS A 2 21.62 2.75 -0.69
CA LYS A 2 20.33 2.94 -1.35
C LYS A 2 20.31 1.96 -2.53
N GLU A 3 19.59 0.87 -2.43
CA GLU A 3 19.28 0.06 -3.61
C GLU A 3 18.64 0.97 -4.66
N ASN A 4 19.23 0.95 -5.84
CA ASN A 4 18.70 1.69 -7.00
C ASN A 4 17.42 0.96 -7.45
N GLN A 5 16.30 1.27 -6.77
CA GLN A 5 15.03 0.63 -7.02
C GLN A 5 14.54 1.02 -8.41
N LYS A 6 14.32 0.04 -9.25
CA LYS A 6 13.77 0.22 -10.58
C LYS A 6 12.40 0.88 -10.48
N GLN A 7 12.15 1.86 -11.32
CA GLN A 7 10.92 2.65 -11.34
C GLN A 7 10.25 2.52 -12.70
N HIS A 8 8.93 2.52 -12.68
CA HIS A 8 8.11 2.38 -13.88
C HIS A 8 7.08 3.51 -13.94
N GLN A 9 6.74 3.92 -15.16
CA GLN A 9 5.66 4.85 -15.40
C GLN A 9 4.34 4.09 -15.47
N VAL A 10 3.36 4.53 -14.71
CA VAL A 10 1.99 4.00 -14.75
C VAL A 10 1.07 5.12 -15.20
N PHE A 11 0.38 4.91 -16.33
CA PHE A 11 -0.54 5.85 -16.94
C PHE A 11 -1.99 5.42 -16.69
N ILE A 12 -2.86 6.36 -16.34
CA ILE A 12 -4.31 6.11 -16.29
C ILE A 12 -4.91 6.51 -17.63
N GLU A 13 -5.43 5.52 -18.34
CA GLU A 13 -6.08 5.71 -19.64
C GLU A 13 -7.26 6.67 -19.53
N GLY A 14 -7.32 7.66 -20.44
CA GLY A 14 -8.39 8.64 -20.50
C GLY A 14 -8.36 9.75 -19.44
N ALA A 15 -7.52 9.65 -18.41
CA ALA A 15 -7.43 10.66 -17.34
C ALA A 15 -6.29 11.64 -17.51
N GLY A 16 -5.35 11.41 -18.43
CA GLY A 16 -4.15 12.25 -18.60
C GLY A 16 -3.21 12.25 -17.41
N LEU A 17 -3.32 11.25 -16.52
CA LEU A 17 -2.52 11.13 -15.30
C LEU A 17 -1.44 10.06 -15.47
N SER A 18 -0.23 10.38 -14.97
CA SER A 18 0.87 9.42 -14.92
C SER A 18 1.63 9.53 -13.60
N PHE A 19 2.18 8.39 -13.16
CA PHE A 19 2.88 8.26 -11.88
C PHE A 19 4.16 7.47 -12.06
N THR A 20 5.20 7.87 -11.35
CA THR A 20 6.43 7.07 -11.23
C THR A 20 6.32 6.19 -9.99
N ILE A 21 6.29 4.87 -10.17
CA ILE A 21 6.09 3.88 -9.12
C ILE A 21 7.26 2.91 -9.10
N SER A 22 7.84 2.66 -7.91
CA SER A 22 8.88 1.65 -7.73
C SER A 22 8.32 0.24 -7.92
N GLU A 23 9.08 -0.67 -8.52
CA GLU A 23 8.73 -2.09 -8.66
C GLU A 23 8.45 -2.79 -7.30
N ASN A 24 8.98 -2.22 -6.20
CA ASN A 24 8.74 -2.71 -4.84
C ASN A 24 7.53 -2.09 -4.17
N ASP A 25 6.75 -1.29 -4.90
CA ASP A 25 5.57 -0.62 -4.37
C ASP A 25 4.30 -1.00 -5.12
N THR A 26 3.17 -0.96 -4.41
CA THR A 26 1.90 -1.23 -5.04
C THR A 26 1.43 -0.05 -5.89
N ILE A 27 0.68 -0.34 -6.95
CA ILE A 27 0.08 0.69 -7.81
C ILE A 27 -0.77 1.65 -6.97
N LEU A 28 -1.60 1.13 -6.04
CA LEU A 28 -2.37 1.97 -5.11
C LEU A 28 -1.46 2.88 -4.28
N GLY A 29 -0.39 2.32 -3.69
CA GLY A 29 0.54 3.09 -2.86
C GLY A 29 1.19 4.25 -3.63
N GLY A 30 1.62 4.00 -4.85
CA GLY A 30 2.21 5.02 -5.73
C GLY A 30 1.22 6.14 -6.09
N ILE A 31 0.00 5.78 -6.48
CA ILE A 31 -1.06 6.74 -6.83
C ILE A 31 -1.43 7.60 -5.61
N LEU A 32 -1.65 7.01 -4.43
CA LEU A 32 -2.00 7.76 -3.22
C LEU A 32 -0.89 8.72 -2.78
N ARG A 33 0.40 8.36 -2.95
CA ARG A 33 1.52 9.27 -2.66
C ARG A 33 1.60 10.45 -3.61
N SER A 34 1.09 10.30 -4.82
CA SER A 34 0.98 11.40 -5.79
C SER A 34 -0.20 12.33 -5.53
N GLY A 35 -0.98 12.08 -4.46
CA GLY A 35 -2.13 12.91 -4.07
C GLY A 35 -3.41 12.62 -4.86
N VAL A 36 -3.39 11.62 -5.73
CA VAL A 36 -4.58 11.20 -6.48
C VAL A 36 -5.32 10.10 -5.73
N GLY A 37 -6.64 10.21 -5.65
CA GLY A 37 -7.53 9.20 -5.09
C GLY A 37 -8.00 8.22 -6.17
N ILE A 38 -8.06 6.95 -5.81
CA ILE A 38 -8.77 5.90 -6.55
C ILE A 38 -9.56 5.09 -5.53
N PRO A 39 -10.68 4.44 -5.91
CA PRO A 39 -11.46 3.64 -4.97
C PRO A 39 -10.62 2.56 -4.29
N TYR A 40 -10.63 2.51 -2.97
CA TYR A 40 -10.01 1.43 -2.18
C TYR A 40 -10.63 1.39 -0.77
N GLU A 41 -10.51 0.24 -0.10
CA GLU A 41 -10.98 0.06 1.28
C GLU A 41 -9.98 -0.78 2.10
N CYS A 42 -9.93 -2.10 1.92
CA CYS A 42 -9.16 -3.02 2.77
C CYS A 42 -7.64 -2.92 2.61
N ASN A 43 -7.16 -2.44 1.47
CA ASN A 43 -5.73 -2.40 1.09
C ASN A 43 -4.97 -3.74 1.30
N ALA A 44 -5.67 -4.87 1.18
CA ALA A 44 -5.17 -6.22 1.44
C ALA A 44 -5.67 -7.28 0.44
N GLY A 45 -6.24 -6.87 -0.70
CA GLY A 45 -6.70 -7.79 -1.76
C GLY A 45 -8.05 -8.46 -1.52
N GLY A 46 -8.77 -8.16 -0.43
CA GLY A 46 -9.98 -8.87 -0.06
C GLY A 46 -11.29 -8.29 -0.61
N CYS A 47 -11.48 -6.96 -0.61
CA CYS A 47 -12.77 -6.34 -0.91
C CYS A 47 -13.05 -6.14 -2.40
N GLY A 48 -12.02 -5.98 -3.23
CA GLY A 48 -12.17 -5.73 -4.67
C GLY A 48 -12.47 -4.28 -5.07
N SER A 49 -12.50 -3.32 -4.14
CA SER A 49 -12.80 -1.90 -4.42
C SER A 49 -11.77 -1.24 -5.34
N CYS A 50 -10.49 -1.65 -5.25
CA CYS A 50 -9.38 -1.08 -6.02
C CYS A 50 -9.11 -1.84 -7.34
N LYS A 51 -10.14 -2.45 -7.96
CA LYS A 51 -9.99 -3.12 -9.25
C LYS A 51 -9.63 -2.14 -10.36
N TYR A 52 -8.67 -2.53 -11.17
CA TYR A 52 -8.33 -1.86 -12.42
C TYR A 52 -8.18 -2.89 -13.55
N THR A 53 -8.22 -2.44 -14.79
CA THR A 53 -7.89 -3.26 -15.95
C THR A 53 -6.48 -2.88 -16.39
N LEU A 54 -5.59 -3.87 -16.55
CA LEU A 54 -4.29 -3.68 -17.18
C LEU A 54 -4.48 -3.69 -18.69
N ILE A 55 -4.15 -2.57 -19.35
CA ILE A 55 -4.24 -2.41 -20.81
C ILE A 55 -2.93 -2.77 -21.46
N GLU A 56 -1.81 -2.25 -20.93
CA GLU A 56 -0.45 -2.51 -21.42
C GLU A 56 0.53 -2.66 -20.25
N GLY A 57 1.60 -3.39 -20.52
CA GLY A 57 2.68 -3.64 -19.53
C GLY A 57 2.48 -4.91 -18.73
N ASP A 58 3.33 -5.06 -17.70
CA ASP A 58 3.38 -6.22 -16.84
C ASP A 58 3.31 -5.82 -15.37
N VAL A 59 2.58 -6.63 -14.60
CA VAL A 59 2.45 -6.48 -13.14
C VAL A 59 2.64 -7.82 -12.46
N VAL A 60 3.09 -7.79 -11.21
CA VAL A 60 3.09 -8.96 -10.33
C VAL A 60 2.13 -8.70 -9.17
N ASP A 61 1.30 -9.68 -8.87
CA ASP A 61 0.38 -9.62 -7.74
C ASP A 61 1.02 -10.31 -6.52
N ASP A 62 1.02 -9.63 -5.36
CA ASP A 62 1.62 -10.12 -4.11
C ASP A 62 0.95 -11.39 -3.58
N PHE A 63 -0.30 -11.64 -3.97
CA PHE A 63 -1.08 -12.80 -3.54
C PHE A 63 -1.81 -13.45 -4.72
N GLU A 64 -1.46 -14.67 -5.03
CA GLU A 64 -2.27 -15.52 -5.90
C GLU A 64 -3.61 -15.84 -5.21
N GLY A 65 -4.73 -15.69 -5.93
CA GLY A 65 -6.04 -16.03 -5.38
C GLY A 65 -6.66 -15.00 -4.46
N SER A 66 -6.27 -13.72 -4.57
CA SER A 66 -6.93 -12.61 -3.85
C SER A 66 -8.45 -12.70 -3.94
N ALA A 67 -9.16 -12.75 -2.81
CA ALA A 67 -10.61 -12.91 -2.74
C ALA A 67 -11.41 -11.79 -3.45
N GLY A 68 -10.79 -10.61 -3.59
CA GLY A 68 -11.37 -9.47 -4.32
C GLY A 68 -11.46 -9.65 -5.84
N LEU A 69 -10.81 -10.68 -6.42
CA LEU A 69 -10.84 -10.98 -7.85
C LEU A 69 -11.60 -12.29 -8.14
N ARG A 70 -12.64 -12.20 -8.95
CA ARG A 70 -13.34 -13.38 -9.47
C ARG A 70 -12.61 -13.91 -10.71
N SER A 71 -12.85 -15.17 -11.06
CA SER A 71 -12.30 -15.76 -12.28
C SER A 71 -12.70 -14.99 -13.57
N SER A 72 -13.89 -14.38 -13.57
CA SER A 72 -14.33 -13.50 -14.66
C SER A 72 -13.55 -12.20 -14.76
N ASP A 73 -13.06 -11.66 -13.63
CA ASP A 73 -12.21 -10.46 -13.61
C ASP A 73 -10.84 -10.78 -14.21
N LYS A 74 -10.25 -11.90 -13.79
CA LYS A 74 -8.95 -12.35 -14.32
C LYS A 74 -8.98 -12.55 -15.85
N ARG A 75 -10.06 -13.13 -16.39
CA ARG A 75 -10.21 -13.26 -17.85
C ARG A 75 -10.30 -11.93 -18.60
N LYS A 76 -10.64 -10.85 -17.91
CA LYS A 76 -10.67 -9.46 -18.42
C LYS A 76 -9.42 -8.67 -18.07
N ASN A 77 -8.34 -9.34 -17.71
CA ASN A 77 -7.07 -8.73 -17.30
C ASN A 77 -7.24 -7.71 -16.18
N LYS A 78 -8.13 -7.98 -15.22
CA LYS A 78 -8.32 -7.13 -14.06
C LYS A 78 -7.42 -7.57 -12.91
N HIS A 79 -6.90 -6.58 -12.21
CA HIS A 79 -6.03 -6.70 -11.06
C HIS A 79 -6.53 -5.83 -9.90
N LEU A 80 -5.88 -5.92 -8.73
CA LEU A 80 -6.16 -5.11 -7.56
C LEU A 80 -4.98 -4.18 -7.28
N ALA A 81 -5.18 -2.88 -7.40
CA ALA A 81 -4.10 -1.89 -7.25
C ALA A 81 -3.37 -1.95 -5.90
N CYS A 82 -4.01 -2.46 -4.85
CA CYS A 82 -3.43 -2.57 -3.50
C CYS A 82 -2.43 -3.72 -3.32
N VAL A 83 -2.40 -4.69 -4.24
CA VAL A 83 -1.53 -5.87 -4.19
C VAL A 83 -0.75 -6.09 -5.49
N SER A 84 -0.97 -5.28 -6.52
CA SER A 84 -0.24 -5.35 -7.79
C SER A 84 0.93 -4.37 -7.78
N ARG A 85 2.10 -4.82 -8.24
CA ARG A 85 3.32 -4.03 -8.42
C ARG A 85 3.73 -4.00 -9.88
N PRO A 86 4.12 -2.84 -10.44
CA PRO A 86 4.54 -2.75 -11.83
C PRO A 86 5.90 -3.43 -12.04
N GLN A 87 6.03 -4.17 -13.15
CA GLN A 87 7.28 -4.79 -13.60
C GLN A 87 7.82 -4.14 -14.88
N SER A 88 6.96 -3.37 -15.54
CA SER A 88 7.29 -2.53 -16.70
C SER A 88 6.50 -1.22 -16.62
N ASN A 89 6.67 -0.33 -17.61
CA ASN A 89 5.73 0.77 -17.81
C ASN A 89 4.36 0.19 -18.12
N CYS A 90 3.31 0.73 -17.49
CA CYS A 90 1.96 0.22 -17.58
C CYS A 90 0.97 1.28 -18.05
N VAL A 91 -0.05 0.85 -18.78
CA VAL A 91 -1.29 1.61 -19.01
C VAL A 91 -2.40 0.88 -18.30
N ILE A 92 -3.11 1.56 -17.41
CA ILE A 92 -4.20 1.00 -16.61
C ILE A 92 -5.49 1.78 -16.82
N GLN A 93 -6.62 1.09 -16.74
CA GLN A 93 -7.94 1.71 -16.74
C GLN A 93 -8.55 1.61 -15.35
N ILE A 94 -8.69 2.76 -14.69
CA ILE A 94 -9.35 2.96 -13.41
C ILE A 94 -9.89 4.38 -13.35
N ASN A 95 -11.00 4.60 -12.66
CA ASN A 95 -11.57 5.94 -12.51
C ASN A 95 -10.99 6.61 -11.26
N PRO A 96 -10.25 7.72 -11.40
CA PRO A 96 -9.86 8.54 -10.25
C PRO A 96 -11.11 9.10 -9.56
N ASP A 97 -11.05 9.20 -8.23
CA ASP A 97 -12.11 9.74 -7.41
C ASP A 97 -11.52 10.55 -6.26
N ALA A 98 -11.78 11.85 -6.25
CA ALA A 98 -11.21 12.79 -5.30
C ALA A 98 -11.60 12.49 -3.83
N GLN A 99 -12.72 11.82 -3.58
CA GLN A 99 -13.09 11.42 -2.21
C GLN A 99 -12.09 10.47 -1.55
N TYR A 100 -11.34 9.70 -2.35
CA TYR A 100 -10.28 8.80 -1.86
C TYR A 100 -8.90 9.45 -1.83
N ALA A 101 -8.77 10.72 -2.24
CA ALA A 101 -7.50 11.42 -2.13
C ALA A 101 -7.09 11.57 -0.66
N ALA A 102 -5.89 11.12 -0.34
CA ALA A 102 -5.39 11.16 1.03
C ALA A 102 -5.15 12.61 1.45
N LYS A 103 -5.76 13.05 2.57
CA LYS A 103 -5.48 14.37 3.18
C LYS A 103 -4.00 14.48 3.61
N THR A 104 -3.41 13.37 4.00
CA THR A 104 -1.97 13.24 4.28
C THR A 104 -1.43 12.14 3.40
N HIS A 105 -0.48 12.48 2.54
CA HIS A 105 0.09 11.51 1.59
C HIS A 105 0.82 10.39 2.36
N PRO A 106 0.57 9.12 2.03
CA PRO A 106 1.27 8.00 2.64
C PRO A 106 2.77 8.13 2.42
N LYS A 107 3.55 7.83 3.45
CA LYS A 107 5.01 7.82 3.38
C LYS A 107 5.51 6.41 3.69
N ARG A 108 6.60 6.01 3.06
CA ARG A 108 7.36 4.83 3.45
C ARG A 108 8.46 5.29 4.39
N VAL A 109 8.54 4.70 5.56
CA VAL A 109 9.56 4.99 6.57
C VAL A 109 10.22 3.68 7.01
N ASN A 110 11.51 3.74 7.29
CA ASN A 110 12.19 2.65 7.97
C ASN A 110 12.06 2.86 9.47
N ALA A 111 11.77 1.78 10.17
CA ALA A 111 11.64 1.82 11.62
C ALA A 111 12.34 0.60 12.24
N THR A 112 12.90 0.78 13.42
CA THR A 112 13.61 -0.26 14.17
C THR A 112 12.76 -0.67 15.37
N LEU A 113 12.58 -1.97 15.59
CA LEU A 113 11.91 -2.50 16.76
C LEU A 113 12.68 -2.10 18.03
N GLN A 114 12.00 -1.46 18.97
CA GLN A 114 12.57 -0.99 20.24
C GLN A 114 12.17 -1.87 21.40
N SER A 115 10.90 -2.23 21.48
CA SER A 115 10.39 -3.05 22.57
C SER A 115 9.26 -3.95 22.12
N VAL A 116 9.13 -5.06 22.83
CA VAL A 116 8.01 -6.02 22.73
C VAL A 116 7.52 -6.25 24.13
N GLU A 117 6.23 -6.09 24.36
CA GLU A 117 5.59 -6.30 25.66
C GLU A 117 4.45 -7.30 25.51
N LYS A 118 4.39 -8.27 26.40
CA LYS A 118 3.29 -9.22 26.47
C LYS A 118 2.19 -8.63 27.34
N LEU A 119 1.04 -8.30 26.76
CA LEU A 119 -0.10 -7.73 27.49
C LEU A 119 -1.00 -8.81 28.09
N THR A 120 -1.29 -9.87 27.32
CA THR A 120 -2.08 -11.02 27.77
C THR A 120 -1.43 -12.32 27.32
N HIS A 121 -2.10 -13.47 27.49
CA HIS A 121 -1.55 -14.75 27.04
C HIS A 121 -1.38 -14.85 25.50
N ASP A 122 -2.14 -14.06 24.74
CA ASP A 122 -2.21 -14.07 23.29
C ASP A 122 -2.02 -12.70 22.63
N LEU A 123 -1.93 -11.61 23.40
CA LEU A 123 -1.77 -10.26 22.89
C LEU A 123 -0.39 -9.69 23.24
N TRP A 124 0.29 -9.18 22.22
CA TRP A 124 1.61 -8.55 22.33
C TRP A 124 1.57 -7.14 21.78
N GLU A 125 2.31 -6.24 22.39
CA GLU A 125 2.50 -4.86 21.92
C GLU A 125 3.94 -4.66 21.42
N PHE A 126 4.06 -4.05 20.25
CA PHE A 126 5.33 -3.79 19.57
C PHE A 126 5.52 -2.30 19.38
N TYR A 127 6.65 -1.78 19.81
CA TYR A 127 7.03 -0.39 19.56
C TYR A 127 8.21 -0.31 18.62
N PHE A 128 8.04 0.52 17.58
CA PHE A 128 9.08 0.82 16.60
C PHE A 128 9.46 2.28 16.66
N GLN A 129 10.73 2.57 16.37
CA GLN A 129 11.27 3.90 16.25
C GLN A 129 11.67 4.20 14.81
N SER A 130 11.23 5.35 14.28
CA SER A 130 11.65 5.89 12.99
C SER A 130 12.27 7.27 13.13
N ASP A 131 13.00 7.71 12.09
CA ASP A 131 13.56 9.07 12.01
C ASP A 131 12.51 10.13 11.66
N HIS A 132 11.28 9.70 11.41
CA HIS A 132 10.17 10.57 11.04
C HIS A 132 9.08 10.57 12.10
N SER A 133 8.50 11.74 12.35
CA SER A 133 7.35 11.89 13.24
C SER A 133 6.24 10.90 12.90
N ALA A 134 5.67 10.25 13.89
CA ALA A 134 4.53 9.37 13.77
C ALA A 134 3.23 10.20 13.71
N ARG A 135 2.98 10.80 12.54
CA ARG A 135 1.79 11.63 12.31
C ARG A 135 0.73 10.84 11.57
N PHE A 136 -0.39 10.64 12.23
CA PHE A 136 -1.55 9.95 11.69
C PHE A 136 -2.83 10.45 12.38
N LEU A 137 -3.97 10.15 11.78
CA LEU A 137 -5.28 10.45 12.34
C LEU A 137 -5.90 9.16 12.92
N PRO A 138 -6.78 9.28 13.94
CA PRO A 138 -7.55 8.13 14.42
C PRO A 138 -8.25 7.39 13.26
N GLY A 139 -8.23 6.07 13.31
CA GLY A 139 -8.79 5.20 12.26
C GLY A 139 -7.86 4.92 11.08
N GLN A 140 -6.70 5.55 11.00
CA GLN A 140 -5.67 5.19 10.03
C GLN A 140 -4.88 3.95 10.49
N TYR A 141 -4.22 3.30 9.52
CA TYR A 141 -3.39 2.12 9.74
C TYR A 141 -2.05 2.26 9.01
N ALA A 142 -1.06 1.52 9.43
CA ALA A 142 0.20 1.37 8.71
C ALA A 142 0.32 -0.02 8.10
N LYS A 143 1.04 -0.12 6.97
CA LYS A 143 1.44 -1.40 6.38
C LYS A 143 2.86 -1.73 6.86
N LEU A 144 3.00 -2.78 7.65
CA LEU A 144 4.29 -3.26 8.14
C LEU A 144 4.86 -4.29 7.18
N GLY A 145 6.03 -4.01 6.64
CA GLY A 145 6.85 -4.96 5.92
C GLY A 145 7.99 -5.46 6.81
N LEU A 146 8.09 -6.76 7.00
CA LEU A 146 9.13 -7.38 7.82
C LEU A 146 10.09 -8.20 6.95
N PRO A 147 11.40 -8.19 7.23
CA PRO A 147 12.35 -9.03 6.53
C PRO A 147 11.94 -10.51 6.60
N GLY A 148 11.98 -11.22 5.47
CA GLY A 148 11.65 -12.64 5.40
C GLY A 148 10.15 -12.97 5.43
N VAL A 149 9.26 -11.96 5.54
CA VAL A 149 7.80 -12.15 5.48
C VAL A 149 7.27 -11.69 4.13
N ALA A 150 6.55 -12.55 3.44
CA ALA A 150 5.97 -12.24 2.14
C ALA A 150 4.84 -11.20 2.26
N GLY A 151 5.04 -10.05 1.63
CA GLY A 151 4.10 -8.93 1.56
C GLY A 151 3.83 -8.23 2.89
N PRO A 152 3.50 -6.94 2.86
CA PRO A 152 3.20 -6.18 4.07
C PRO A 152 1.81 -6.52 4.61
N ARG A 153 1.61 -6.30 5.91
CA ARG A 153 0.32 -6.46 6.61
C ARG A 153 -0.13 -5.14 7.20
N SER A 154 -1.44 -4.92 7.22
CA SER A 154 -2.06 -3.70 7.77
C SER A 154 -2.31 -3.85 9.25
N TYR A 155 -1.84 -2.88 10.04
CA TYR A 155 -2.04 -2.79 11.49
C TYR A 155 -2.48 -1.37 11.87
N SER A 156 -3.47 -1.28 12.74
CA SER A 156 -3.83 0.00 13.36
C SER A 156 -2.78 0.37 14.40
N MET A 157 -2.49 1.67 14.52
CA MET A 157 -1.62 2.16 15.58
C MET A 157 -2.36 2.10 16.92
N CYS A 158 -1.69 1.64 17.97
CA CYS A 158 -2.22 1.58 19.34
C CYS A 158 -1.78 2.77 20.20
N ASN A 159 -0.88 3.62 19.72
CA ASN A 159 -0.43 4.82 20.41
C ASN A 159 -1.00 6.10 19.78
N ASN A 160 -0.85 7.24 20.45
CA ASN A 160 -1.18 8.55 19.90
C ASN A 160 -0.13 9.00 18.88
N ALA A 161 -0.56 9.82 17.91
CA ALA A 161 0.34 10.52 17.02
C ALA A 161 1.35 11.36 17.83
N ASN A 162 2.62 11.39 17.40
CA ASN A 162 3.71 12.04 18.13
C ASN A 162 4.79 12.59 17.19
N ASN A 163 5.64 13.43 17.72
CA ASN A 163 6.77 13.99 16.99
C ASN A 163 8.04 13.13 17.10
N ASP A 164 8.06 12.19 18.04
CA ASP A 164 9.24 11.42 18.41
C ASP A 164 9.51 10.25 17.47
N GLY A 165 8.57 9.98 16.53
CA GLY A 165 8.70 8.87 15.57
C GLY A 165 8.42 7.50 16.17
N ARG A 166 7.68 7.44 17.29
CA ARG A 166 7.31 6.19 17.95
C ARG A 166 5.99 5.63 17.41
N TRP A 167 6.02 4.40 16.97
CA TRP A 167 4.88 3.67 16.39
C TRP A 167 4.57 2.44 17.24
N GLY A 168 3.36 2.33 17.75
CA GLY A 168 2.88 1.18 18.53
C GLY A 168 1.86 0.34 17.75
N PHE A 169 1.97 -0.99 17.87
CA PHE A 169 1.08 -1.95 17.22
C PHE A 169 0.78 -3.13 18.16
N GLN A 170 -0.43 -3.69 18.05
CA GLN A 170 -0.87 -4.87 18.79
C GLN A 170 -1.33 -5.99 17.86
#